data_acf2682df777fe4cacba3b3ed589b39b
#
_entry.id   acf2682df777fe4cacba3b3ed589b39b
#
_cell.length_a   1.000
_cell.length_b   1.000
_cell.length_c   1.000
_cell.angle_alpha   90.00
_cell.angle_beta   90.00
_cell.angle_gamma   90.00
#
_symmetry.space_group_name_H-M   'P 1'
#
loop_
_entity.id
_entity.type
_entity.pdbx_description
1 polymer ?
#
loop_
_entity_poly.entity_id
_entity_poly.type
_entity_poly.pdbx_seq_one_letter_code
_entity_poly.pdbx_strand_id
1 'polypeptide(L)'
;MEYTTLGKTGLKISRMGFGGIPIQRIDAEGTKKLMQQLAEEGVNYIDTARGYTVSEEYLGYALEGIRDKFVIATKSMARTREAMAADIEKSLGNLRTNHIDLYQVHNPSMEQLDTVIGEGGALEALLEAKAAGKIGHIGLTAHSTAVFERALNLDWVETIMFPYNIVENQGDELIRKCQEKNVGFIAMKPLAGGAIENGTLALRYVCSNPAVIVVIPGM
;
A
#
# COMPACT_ATOMS: atom_id res chain seq x y z
N MET A 1 8.12 -2.75 18.68
CA MET A 1 7.97 -2.72 17.20
C MET A 1 9.28 -2.26 16.57
N GLU A 2 9.72 -2.89 15.47
CA GLU A 2 10.86 -2.45 14.66
C GLU A 2 10.38 -1.46 13.59
N TYR A 3 11.13 -0.37 13.38
CA TYR A 3 10.82 0.64 12.37
C TYR A 3 11.90 0.69 11.31
N THR A 4 11.48 1.02 10.09
CA THR A 4 12.35 1.14 8.93
C THR A 4 11.91 2.31 8.05
N THR A 5 12.70 2.61 7.02
CA THR A 5 12.37 3.66 6.05
C THR A 5 11.84 3.02 4.77
N LEU A 6 10.71 3.49 4.26
CA LEU A 6 10.06 2.94 3.07
C LEU A 6 10.76 3.45 1.79
N GLY A 7 11.93 2.92 1.50
CA GLY A 7 12.74 3.28 0.32
C GLY A 7 12.97 4.79 0.21
N LYS A 8 12.93 5.30 -1.02
CA LYS A 8 13.14 6.72 -1.33
C LYS A 8 12.05 7.67 -0.86
N THR A 9 10.93 7.14 -0.30
CA THR A 9 9.87 8.00 0.26
C THR A 9 10.30 8.73 1.54
N GLY A 10 11.27 8.21 2.27
CA GLY A 10 11.66 8.75 3.56
C GLY A 10 10.66 8.46 4.71
N LEU A 11 9.51 7.86 4.42
CA LEU A 11 8.49 7.53 5.44
C LEU A 11 9.04 6.50 6.43
N LYS A 12 9.00 6.82 7.73
CA LYS A 12 9.38 5.91 8.80
C LYS A 12 8.19 5.08 9.22
N ILE A 13 8.25 3.79 8.93
CA ILE A 13 7.13 2.86 9.13
C ILE A 13 7.53 1.66 9.98
N SER A 14 6.55 1.05 10.64
CA SER A 14 6.73 -0.26 11.30
C SER A 14 6.95 -1.35 10.27
N ARG A 15 7.85 -2.31 10.52
CA ARG A 15 8.08 -3.45 9.62
C ARG A 15 6.88 -4.36 9.49
N MET A 16 6.01 -4.38 10.48
CA MET A 16 4.67 -4.99 10.41
C MET A 16 3.66 -3.88 10.17
N GLY A 17 2.97 -3.94 9.05
CA GLY A 17 1.86 -3.06 8.72
C GLY A 17 0.52 -3.79 8.85
N PHE A 18 -0.55 -3.08 8.61
CA PHE A 18 -1.91 -3.61 8.63
C PHE A 18 -2.54 -3.60 7.24
N GLY A 19 -2.98 -4.78 6.76
CA GLY A 19 -3.72 -4.93 5.51
C GLY A 19 -5.23 -4.77 5.74
N GLY A 20 -5.84 -3.74 5.19
CA GLY A 20 -7.22 -3.28 5.47
C GLY A 20 -8.36 -4.09 4.85
N ILE A 21 -8.11 -5.15 4.04
CA ILE A 21 -9.19 -5.97 3.48
C ILE A 21 -10.11 -6.56 4.56
N PRO A 22 -9.63 -7.13 5.68
CA PRO A 22 -10.50 -7.74 6.68
C PRO A 22 -11.42 -6.77 7.41
N ILE A 23 -11.17 -5.47 7.38
CA ILE A 23 -12.05 -4.43 7.96
C ILE A 23 -13.50 -4.58 7.45
N GLN A 24 -13.69 -5.06 6.22
CA GLN A 24 -15.00 -5.30 5.64
C GLN A 24 -15.85 -6.34 6.40
N ARG A 25 -15.26 -7.07 7.35
CA ARG A 25 -15.91 -8.14 8.14
C ARG A 25 -16.31 -7.69 9.55
N ILE A 26 -15.94 -6.47 9.92
CA ILE A 26 -16.27 -5.87 11.22
C ILE A 26 -16.97 -4.52 10.98
N ASP A 27 -17.54 -3.94 12.04
CA ASP A 27 -18.15 -2.62 11.97
C ASP A 27 -17.13 -1.48 12.23
N ALA A 28 -17.62 -0.25 12.15
CA ALA A 28 -16.80 0.94 12.35
C ALA A 28 -16.23 1.02 13.78
N GLU A 29 -17.00 0.61 14.80
CA GLU A 29 -16.57 0.60 16.20
C GLU A 29 -15.50 -0.49 16.44
N GLY A 30 -15.65 -1.67 15.85
CA GLY A 30 -14.64 -2.71 15.87
C GLY A 30 -13.36 -2.26 15.20
N THR A 31 -13.46 -1.55 14.06
CA THR A 31 -12.32 -0.94 13.39
C THR A 31 -11.62 0.07 14.28
N LYS A 32 -12.37 0.92 15.00
CA LYS A 32 -11.79 1.91 15.91
C LYS A 32 -10.99 1.27 17.05
N LYS A 33 -11.55 0.23 17.68
CA LYS A 33 -10.83 -0.52 18.72
C LYS A 33 -9.55 -1.16 18.17
N LEU A 34 -9.63 -1.75 16.97
CA LEU A 34 -8.47 -2.35 16.31
C LEU A 34 -7.38 -1.31 16.02
N MET A 35 -7.73 -0.13 15.50
CA MET A 35 -6.75 0.92 15.21
C MET A 35 -6.09 1.46 16.50
N GLN A 36 -6.83 1.58 17.60
CA GLN A 36 -6.29 1.94 18.91
C GLN A 36 -5.27 0.90 19.38
N GLN A 37 -5.62 -0.38 19.31
CA GLN A 37 -4.71 -1.47 19.69
C GLN A 37 -3.44 -1.48 18.81
N LEU A 38 -3.57 -1.34 17.49
CA LEU A 38 -2.42 -1.26 16.60
C LEU A 38 -1.49 -0.09 16.94
N ALA A 39 -2.05 1.07 17.28
CA ALA A 39 -1.27 2.23 17.71
C ALA A 39 -0.52 1.96 19.01
N GLU A 40 -1.14 1.28 19.99
CA GLU A 40 -0.51 0.89 21.25
C GLU A 40 0.63 -0.11 21.04
N GLU A 41 0.47 -1.06 20.10
CA GLU A 41 1.50 -2.03 19.71
C GLU A 41 2.60 -1.41 18.81
N GLY A 42 2.45 -0.15 18.42
CA GLY A 42 3.40 0.58 17.60
C GLY A 42 3.34 0.25 16.11
N VAL A 43 2.25 -0.34 15.62
CA VAL A 43 2.00 -0.49 14.18
C VAL A 43 1.54 0.86 13.65
N ASN A 44 2.26 1.41 12.67
CA ASN A 44 1.95 2.72 12.12
C ASN A 44 1.73 2.74 10.59
N TYR A 45 1.76 1.60 9.90
CA TYR A 45 1.51 1.52 8.47
C TYR A 45 0.18 0.80 8.19
N ILE A 46 -0.72 1.47 7.50
CA ILE A 46 -2.04 0.94 7.11
C ILE A 46 -2.14 0.96 5.59
N ASP A 47 -2.52 -0.17 4.99
CA ASP A 47 -2.82 -0.29 3.57
C ASP A 47 -4.31 -0.58 3.34
N THR A 48 -5.00 0.28 2.59
CA THR A 48 -6.39 0.10 2.17
C THR A 48 -6.54 0.29 0.65
N ALA A 49 -7.75 0.39 0.13
CA ALA A 49 -8.03 0.68 -1.27
C ALA A 49 -9.44 1.24 -1.49
N ARG A 50 -9.60 2.02 -2.57
CA ARG A 50 -10.91 2.46 -3.09
C ARG A 50 -11.88 1.29 -3.29
N GLY A 51 -11.36 0.16 -3.79
CA GLY A 51 -12.15 -1.05 -4.06
C GLY A 51 -12.49 -1.91 -2.84
N TYR A 52 -12.07 -1.53 -1.62
CA TYR A 52 -12.35 -2.29 -0.40
C TYR A 52 -13.64 -1.81 0.29
N THR A 53 -14.71 -1.65 -0.47
CA THR A 53 -16.05 -1.25 -0.04
C THR A 53 -16.05 -0.15 1.04
N VAL A 54 -16.22 -0.52 2.30
CA VAL A 54 -16.33 0.38 3.47
C VAL A 54 -14.99 0.68 4.17
N SER A 55 -13.87 0.05 3.73
CA SER A 55 -12.61 0.10 4.48
C SER A 55 -12.08 1.51 4.67
N GLU A 56 -12.09 2.37 3.63
CA GLU A 56 -11.66 3.76 3.77
C GLU A 56 -12.56 4.56 4.72
N GLU A 57 -13.89 4.35 4.66
CA GLU A 57 -14.85 5.06 5.51
C GLU A 57 -14.69 4.66 6.99
N TYR A 58 -14.52 3.37 7.25
CA TYR A 58 -14.31 2.87 8.61
C TYR A 58 -12.97 3.30 9.18
N LEU A 59 -11.91 3.34 8.36
CA LEU A 59 -10.62 3.91 8.75
C LEU A 59 -10.73 5.40 9.05
N GLY A 60 -11.43 6.18 8.22
CA GLY A 60 -11.65 7.61 8.46
C GLY A 60 -12.35 7.88 9.80
N TYR A 61 -13.34 7.06 10.16
CA TYR A 61 -13.99 7.12 11.47
C TYR A 61 -13.05 6.68 12.60
N ALA A 62 -12.35 5.57 12.41
CA ALA A 62 -11.52 4.95 13.45
C ALA A 62 -10.27 5.79 13.81
N LEU A 63 -9.74 6.52 12.86
CA LEU A 63 -8.51 7.31 13.01
C LEU A 63 -8.75 8.74 13.50
N GLU A 64 -9.99 9.13 13.75
CA GLU A 64 -10.31 10.44 14.30
C GLU A 64 -9.58 10.69 15.64
N GLY A 65 -8.77 11.74 15.69
CA GLY A 65 -7.93 12.08 16.85
C GLY A 65 -6.61 11.30 16.97
N ILE A 66 -6.35 10.31 16.13
CA ILE A 66 -5.10 9.53 16.11
C ILE A 66 -4.50 9.37 14.70
N ARG A 67 -5.00 10.13 13.71
CA ARG A 67 -4.55 10.06 12.31
C ARG A 67 -3.03 10.22 12.17
N ASP A 68 -2.43 11.12 12.92
CA ASP A 68 -1.00 11.44 12.86
C ASP A 68 -0.08 10.31 13.37
N LYS A 69 -0.65 9.30 14.02
CA LYS A 69 0.10 8.11 14.42
C LYS A 69 0.35 7.13 13.27
N PHE A 70 -0.31 7.33 12.13
CA PHE A 70 -0.30 6.37 11.04
C PHE A 70 0.15 6.96 9.70
N VAL A 71 0.91 6.18 8.96
CA VAL A 71 1.16 6.32 7.54
C VAL A 71 0.06 5.55 6.80
N ILE A 72 -0.76 6.24 6.03
CA ILE A 72 -1.88 5.63 5.29
C ILE A 72 -1.51 5.48 3.82
N ALA A 73 -1.60 4.25 3.35
CA ALA A 73 -1.54 3.90 1.94
C ALA A 73 -2.94 3.51 1.45
N THR A 74 -3.35 4.06 0.31
CA THR A 74 -4.52 3.59 -0.43
C THR A 74 -4.20 3.42 -1.91
N LYS A 75 -5.14 2.92 -2.69
CA LYS A 75 -4.93 2.59 -4.10
C LYS A 75 -6.22 2.62 -4.91
N SER A 76 -6.11 2.97 -6.19
CA SER A 76 -7.23 3.01 -7.14
C SER A 76 -6.95 2.21 -8.39
N MET A 77 -8.02 1.61 -8.95
CA MET A 77 -8.00 0.97 -10.26
C MET A 77 -8.29 1.94 -11.42
N ALA A 78 -8.40 3.23 -11.16
CA ALA A 78 -8.54 4.25 -12.21
C ALA A 78 -7.31 4.27 -13.13
N ARG A 79 -7.53 4.46 -14.41
CA ARG A 79 -6.49 4.47 -15.45
C ARG A 79 -6.41 5.80 -16.19
N THR A 80 -7.47 6.61 -16.14
CA THR A 80 -7.50 7.95 -16.74
C THR A 80 -7.32 9.04 -15.68
N ARG A 81 -6.91 10.22 -16.13
CA ARG A 81 -6.70 11.40 -15.27
C ARG A 81 -7.98 11.79 -14.51
N GLU A 82 -9.12 11.88 -15.19
CA GLU A 82 -10.37 12.27 -14.55
C GLU A 82 -10.82 11.26 -13.49
N ALA A 83 -10.77 9.96 -13.82
CA ALA A 83 -11.17 8.92 -12.88
C ALA A 83 -10.25 8.85 -11.66
N MET A 84 -8.94 9.02 -11.85
CA MET A 84 -7.96 9.01 -10.76
C MET A 84 -8.14 10.25 -9.87
N ALA A 85 -8.35 11.43 -10.45
CA ALA A 85 -8.61 12.66 -9.69
C ALA A 85 -9.87 12.50 -8.83
N ALA A 86 -10.96 11.97 -9.40
CA ALA A 86 -12.20 11.70 -8.66
C ALA A 86 -12.00 10.70 -7.53
N ASP A 87 -11.23 9.63 -7.75
CA ASP A 87 -10.93 8.61 -6.74
C ASP A 87 -10.07 9.18 -5.60
N ILE A 88 -9.10 10.05 -5.89
CA ILE A 88 -8.28 10.72 -4.85
C ILE A 88 -9.17 11.57 -3.95
N GLU A 89 -10.05 12.41 -4.52
CA GLU A 89 -10.97 13.24 -3.73
C GLU A 89 -11.89 12.37 -2.86
N LYS A 90 -12.39 11.29 -3.43
CA LYS A 90 -13.24 10.35 -2.69
C LYS A 90 -12.51 9.65 -1.57
N SER A 91 -11.26 9.22 -1.79
CA SER A 91 -10.41 8.63 -0.75
C SER A 91 -10.14 9.62 0.40
N LEU A 92 -9.83 10.89 0.08
CA LEU A 92 -9.64 11.93 1.08
C LEU A 92 -10.92 12.14 1.93
N GLY A 93 -12.09 12.21 1.28
CA GLY A 93 -13.38 12.33 1.96
C GLY A 93 -13.70 11.13 2.85
N ASN A 94 -13.53 9.90 2.35
CA ASN A 94 -13.78 8.67 3.10
C ASN A 94 -12.84 8.55 4.30
N LEU A 95 -11.56 8.81 4.12
CA LEU A 95 -10.53 8.76 5.16
C LEU A 95 -10.58 9.97 6.12
N ARG A 96 -11.47 10.94 5.86
CA ARG A 96 -11.64 12.17 6.66
C ARG A 96 -10.32 12.90 6.89
N THR A 97 -9.52 13.02 5.85
CA THR A 97 -8.19 13.65 5.90
C THR A 97 -7.98 14.56 4.70
N ASN A 98 -7.08 15.53 4.83
CA ASN A 98 -6.63 16.36 3.72
C ASN A 98 -5.34 15.86 3.05
N HIS A 99 -4.75 14.78 3.59
CA HIS A 99 -3.51 14.21 3.10
C HIS A 99 -3.48 12.68 3.22
N ILE A 100 -3.03 12.00 2.16
CA ILE A 100 -2.75 10.57 2.12
C ILE A 100 -1.26 10.37 1.88
N ASP A 101 -0.58 9.60 2.72
CA ASP A 101 0.88 9.49 2.68
C ASP A 101 1.37 8.76 1.42
N LEU A 102 0.67 7.69 1.00
CA LEU A 102 1.03 6.91 -0.20
C LEU A 102 -0.23 6.59 -1.01
N TYR A 103 -0.24 6.98 -2.29
CA TYR A 103 -1.32 6.61 -3.22
C TYR A 103 -0.79 5.70 -4.33
N GLN A 104 -1.43 4.56 -4.57
CA GLN A 104 -0.88 3.53 -5.44
C GLN A 104 -1.78 3.26 -6.65
N VAL A 105 -1.17 3.05 -7.81
CA VAL A 105 -1.85 2.46 -8.98
C VAL A 105 -2.12 1.00 -8.71
N HIS A 106 -3.39 0.61 -8.64
CA HIS A 106 -3.81 -0.71 -8.18
C HIS A 106 -3.80 -1.74 -9.30
N ASN A 107 -2.81 -2.63 -9.30
CA ASN A 107 -2.70 -3.84 -10.12
C ASN A 107 -3.04 -3.64 -11.62
N PRO A 108 -2.33 -2.75 -12.34
CA PRO A 108 -2.53 -2.60 -13.78
C PRO A 108 -2.00 -3.84 -14.53
N SER A 109 -2.63 -4.18 -15.67
CA SER A 109 -1.97 -4.99 -16.71
C SER A 109 -0.88 -4.18 -17.42
N MET A 110 -0.08 -4.80 -18.29
CA MET A 110 0.92 -4.07 -19.10
C MET A 110 0.28 -2.98 -19.95
N GLU A 111 -0.83 -3.30 -20.62
CA GLU A 111 -1.62 -2.36 -21.43
C GLU A 111 -2.24 -1.24 -20.60
N GLN A 112 -2.78 -1.57 -19.41
CA GLN A 112 -3.31 -0.58 -18.50
C GLN A 112 -2.22 0.34 -17.95
N LEU A 113 -1.00 -0.17 -17.77
CA LEU A 113 0.14 0.66 -17.37
C LEU A 113 0.51 1.66 -18.47
N ASP A 114 0.44 1.26 -19.74
CA ASP A 114 0.60 2.20 -20.87
C ASP A 114 -0.46 3.31 -20.83
N THR A 115 -1.72 2.97 -20.54
CA THR A 115 -2.79 3.95 -20.37
C THR A 115 -2.50 4.90 -19.19
N VAL A 116 -2.05 4.36 -18.06
CA VAL A 116 -1.73 5.15 -16.86
C VAL A 116 -0.65 6.20 -17.13
N ILE A 117 0.38 5.87 -17.91
CA ILE A 117 1.52 6.76 -18.19
C ILE A 117 1.34 7.60 -19.47
N GLY A 118 0.34 7.28 -20.29
CA GLY A 118 0.03 8.00 -21.52
C GLY A 118 -0.64 9.36 -21.27
N GLU A 119 -0.85 10.11 -22.35
CA GLU A 119 -1.57 11.39 -22.33
C GLU A 119 -3.00 11.20 -21.78
N GLY A 120 -3.43 12.05 -20.84
CA GLY A 120 -4.70 11.91 -20.13
C GLY A 120 -4.75 10.69 -19.18
N GLY A 121 -3.62 10.10 -18.89
CA GLY A 121 -3.51 8.94 -18.00
C GLY A 121 -3.56 9.31 -16.52
N ALA A 122 -3.76 8.29 -15.69
CA ALA A 122 -3.92 8.46 -14.24
C ALA A 122 -2.68 9.08 -13.56
N LEU A 123 -1.47 8.93 -14.14
CA LEU A 123 -0.24 9.51 -13.62
C LEU A 123 -0.30 11.04 -13.54
N GLU A 124 -0.93 11.70 -14.52
CA GLU A 124 -1.08 13.16 -14.49
C GLU A 124 -1.83 13.62 -13.22
N ALA A 125 -2.95 12.99 -12.90
CA ALA A 125 -3.72 13.31 -11.69
C ALA A 125 -2.93 13.02 -10.40
N LEU A 126 -2.17 11.94 -10.36
CA LEU A 126 -1.30 11.61 -9.22
C LEU A 126 -0.21 12.67 -9.01
N LEU A 127 0.44 13.12 -10.08
CA LEU A 127 1.46 14.18 -10.00
C LEU A 127 0.85 15.52 -9.58
N GLU A 128 -0.32 15.87 -10.10
CA GLU A 128 -1.07 17.06 -9.71
C GLU A 128 -1.47 17.03 -8.22
N ALA A 129 -2.01 15.90 -7.76
CA ALA A 129 -2.36 15.69 -6.35
C ALA A 129 -1.15 15.75 -5.42
N LYS A 130 0.00 15.22 -5.86
CA LYS A 130 1.26 15.31 -5.13
C LYS A 130 1.76 16.77 -5.06
N ALA A 131 1.73 17.48 -6.15
CA ALA A 131 2.10 18.90 -6.19
C ALA A 131 1.17 19.79 -5.33
N ALA A 132 -0.10 19.40 -5.23
CA ALA A 132 -1.09 20.08 -4.37
C ALA A 132 -0.99 19.66 -2.87
N GLY A 133 -0.11 18.72 -2.51
CA GLY A 133 0.04 18.22 -1.14
C GLY A 133 -1.09 17.29 -0.68
N LYS A 134 -1.99 16.88 -1.57
CA LYS A 134 -3.08 15.93 -1.27
C LYS A 134 -2.58 14.51 -1.06
N ILE A 135 -1.52 14.13 -1.78
CA ILE A 135 -0.81 12.87 -1.57
C ILE A 135 0.68 13.14 -1.39
N GLY A 136 1.34 12.30 -0.60
CA GLY A 136 2.79 12.43 -0.34
C GLY A 136 3.63 11.71 -1.39
N HIS A 137 3.33 10.45 -1.62
CA HIS A 137 4.12 9.54 -2.44
C HIS A 137 3.25 8.76 -3.42
N ILE A 138 3.88 8.27 -4.51
CA ILE A 138 3.21 7.49 -5.54
C ILE A 138 3.83 6.09 -5.60
N GLY A 139 2.98 5.07 -5.57
CA GLY A 139 3.37 3.67 -5.68
C GLY A 139 2.59 2.92 -6.73
N LEU A 140 2.93 1.64 -6.87
CA LEU A 140 2.24 0.70 -7.75
C LEU A 140 2.10 -0.65 -7.07
N THR A 141 0.96 -1.32 -7.26
CA THR A 141 0.79 -2.70 -6.84
C THR A 141 0.74 -3.60 -8.07
N ALA A 142 1.32 -4.77 -8.00
CA ALA A 142 1.32 -5.73 -9.11
C ALA A 142 1.12 -7.16 -8.62
N HIS A 143 0.58 -8.02 -9.50
CA HIS A 143 0.57 -9.47 -9.37
C HIS A 143 1.39 -10.15 -10.50
N SER A 144 1.75 -9.37 -11.53
CA SER A 144 2.58 -9.81 -12.66
C SER A 144 4.03 -9.39 -12.44
N THR A 145 4.96 -10.31 -12.57
CA THR A 145 6.41 -10.03 -12.54
C THR A 145 6.83 -9.10 -13.67
N ALA A 146 6.21 -9.21 -14.86
CA ALA A 146 6.48 -8.31 -15.98
C ALA A 146 6.10 -6.85 -15.67
N VAL A 147 4.95 -6.62 -15.01
CA VAL A 147 4.54 -5.29 -14.56
C VAL A 147 5.48 -4.79 -13.46
N PHE A 148 5.87 -5.65 -12.52
CA PHE A 148 6.83 -5.31 -11.47
C PHE A 148 8.17 -4.87 -12.07
N GLU A 149 8.73 -5.66 -13.00
CA GLU A 149 10.01 -5.34 -13.65
C GLU A 149 9.95 -4.02 -14.41
N ARG A 150 8.86 -3.77 -15.15
CA ARG A 150 8.64 -2.50 -15.82
C ARG A 150 8.53 -1.34 -14.84
N ALA A 151 7.77 -1.50 -13.76
CA ALA A 151 7.59 -0.47 -12.74
C ALA A 151 8.90 -0.03 -12.09
N LEU A 152 9.87 -0.93 -11.91
CA LEU A 152 11.20 -0.64 -11.40
C LEU A 152 12.01 0.35 -12.26
N ASN A 153 11.61 0.55 -13.52
CA ASN A 153 12.26 1.46 -14.45
C ASN A 153 11.45 2.75 -14.70
N LEU A 154 10.42 2.99 -13.89
CA LEU A 154 9.61 4.22 -13.94
C LEU A 154 9.99 5.13 -12.76
N ASP A 155 10.50 6.32 -13.06
CA ASP A 155 11.05 7.25 -12.07
C ASP A 155 10.04 7.71 -11.01
N TRP A 156 8.76 7.78 -11.39
CA TRP A 156 7.66 8.17 -10.50
C TRP A 156 7.26 7.08 -9.49
N VAL A 157 7.68 5.83 -9.69
CA VAL A 157 7.37 4.72 -8.78
C VAL A 157 8.31 4.78 -7.58
N GLU A 158 7.77 5.12 -6.41
CA GLU A 158 8.51 5.21 -5.16
C GLU A 158 8.40 3.94 -4.33
N THR A 159 7.27 3.21 -4.48
CA THR A 159 7.04 1.92 -3.81
C THR A 159 6.44 0.91 -4.77
N ILE A 160 6.71 -0.37 -4.53
CA ILE A 160 6.06 -1.48 -5.23
C ILE A 160 5.51 -2.47 -4.19
N MET A 161 4.23 -2.82 -4.35
CA MET A 161 3.58 -3.86 -3.57
C MET A 161 3.38 -5.10 -4.43
N PHE A 162 3.83 -6.27 -3.94
CA PHE A 162 3.75 -7.53 -4.67
C PHE A 162 3.51 -8.70 -3.70
N PRO A 163 2.84 -9.80 -4.12
CA PRO A 163 2.72 -11.00 -3.31
C PRO A 163 4.09 -11.58 -2.99
N TYR A 164 4.33 -11.87 -1.71
CA TYR A 164 5.56 -12.51 -1.30
C TYR A 164 5.33 -13.37 -0.05
N ASN A 165 5.55 -14.66 -0.20
CA ASN A 165 5.44 -15.67 0.86
C ASN A 165 6.22 -16.92 0.45
N ILE A 166 6.26 -17.93 1.31
CA ILE A 166 7.08 -19.15 1.10
C ILE A 166 6.65 -19.97 -0.14
N VAL A 167 5.42 -19.81 -0.63
CA VAL A 167 4.90 -20.50 -1.83
C VAL A 167 4.81 -19.60 -3.06
N GLU A 168 4.90 -18.29 -2.88
CA GLU A 168 4.91 -17.26 -3.94
C GLU A 168 6.17 -16.40 -3.80
N ASN A 169 7.31 -16.93 -4.25
CA ASN A 169 8.62 -16.27 -4.17
C ASN A 169 9.22 -15.91 -5.53
N GLN A 170 8.42 -15.96 -6.59
CA GLN A 170 8.84 -15.60 -7.96
C GLN A 170 9.32 -14.15 -8.11
N GLY A 171 9.10 -13.30 -7.11
CA GLY A 171 9.56 -11.92 -7.06
C GLY A 171 10.95 -11.71 -6.43
N ASP A 172 11.62 -12.74 -5.91
CA ASP A 172 12.85 -12.59 -5.11
C ASP A 172 13.92 -11.70 -5.78
N GLU A 173 14.20 -11.93 -7.06
CA GLU A 173 15.19 -11.12 -7.78
C GLU A 173 14.73 -9.67 -7.96
N LEU A 174 13.45 -9.45 -8.24
CA LEU A 174 12.88 -8.11 -8.39
C LEU A 174 12.84 -7.35 -7.05
N ILE A 175 12.60 -8.07 -5.95
CA ILE A 175 12.65 -7.50 -4.59
C ILE A 175 14.06 -7.00 -4.27
N ARG A 176 15.11 -7.78 -4.62
CA ARG A 176 16.50 -7.36 -4.48
C ARG A 176 16.79 -6.11 -5.31
N LYS A 177 16.28 -6.04 -6.55
CA LYS A 177 16.40 -4.84 -7.40
C LYS A 177 15.68 -3.62 -6.79
N CYS A 178 14.59 -3.79 -6.05
CA CYS A 178 13.96 -2.71 -5.28
C CYS A 178 14.95 -2.11 -4.27
N GLN A 179 15.65 -2.95 -3.53
CA GLN A 179 16.65 -2.51 -2.55
C GLN A 179 17.79 -1.72 -3.23
N GLU A 180 18.30 -2.23 -4.34
CA GLU A 180 19.37 -1.58 -5.12
C GLU A 180 18.97 -0.19 -5.65
N LYS A 181 17.70 -0.05 -6.05
CA LYS A 181 17.14 1.20 -6.57
C LYS A 181 16.50 2.09 -5.49
N ASN A 182 16.57 1.69 -4.24
CA ASN A 182 15.89 2.36 -3.11
C ASN A 182 14.38 2.56 -3.34
N VAL A 183 13.72 1.60 -4.01
CA VAL A 183 12.27 1.53 -4.14
C VAL A 183 11.71 0.77 -2.94
N GLY A 184 10.73 1.32 -2.23
CA GLY A 184 10.14 0.70 -1.06
C GLY A 184 9.34 -0.56 -1.43
N PHE A 185 9.78 -1.74 -0.99
CA PHE A 185 9.05 -2.99 -1.25
C PHE A 185 8.06 -3.32 -0.13
N ILE A 186 6.80 -3.55 -0.51
CA ILE A 186 5.69 -3.89 0.39
C ILE A 186 5.24 -5.31 0.07
N ALA A 187 5.43 -6.23 1.03
CA ALA A 187 5.01 -7.63 0.87
C ALA A 187 3.53 -7.81 1.23
N MET A 188 2.70 -8.08 0.23
CA MET A 188 1.31 -8.47 0.44
C MET A 188 1.14 -9.99 0.44
N LYS A 189 0.02 -10.49 0.98
CA LYS A 189 -0.33 -11.91 1.09
C LYS A 189 0.74 -12.77 1.78
N PRO A 190 1.32 -12.36 2.90
CA PRO A 190 2.37 -13.14 3.57
C PRO A 190 1.89 -14.51 4.03
N LEU A 191 0.58 -14.70 4.19
CA LEU A 191 -0.09 -15.96 4.58
C LEU A 191 -0.74 -16.67 3.38
N ALA A 192 -0.39 -16.31 2.13
CA ALA A 192 -0.96 -16.86 0.91
C ALA A 192 -2.51 -16.86 0.91
N GLY A 193 -3.11 -15.75 1.35
CA GLY A 193 -4.58 -15.63 1.46
C GLY A 193 -5.22 -16.51 2.55
N GLY A 194 -4.43 -17.01 3.50
CA GLY A 194 -4.87 -17.91 4.57
C GLY A 194 -4.55 -19.38 4.33
N ALA A 195 -3.90 -19.72 3.21
CA ALA A 195 -3.50 -21.10 2.91
C ALA A 195 -2.31 -21.58 3.79
N ILE A 196 -1.52 -20.67 4.34
CA ILE A 196 -0.43 -20.99 5.25
C ILE A 196 -0.95 -20.87 6.69
N GLU A 197 -1.19 -22.01 7.35
CA GLU A 197 -1.74 -22.07 8.71
C GLU A 197 -0.73 -21.60 9.77
N ASN A 198 0.56 -21.87 9.59
CA ASN A 198 1.59 -21.43 10.53
C ASN A 198 1.99 -19.97 10.26
N GLY A 199 1.23 -19.04 10.82
CA GLY A 199 1.47 -17.60 10.66
C GLY A 199 2.84 -17.14 11.16
N THR A 200 3.34 -17.72 12.25
CA THR A 200 4.68 -17.38 12.78
C THR A 200 5.78 -17.73 11.78
N LEU A 201 5.72 -18.92 11.19
CA LEU A 201 6.71 -19.35 10.19
C LEU A 201 6.59 -18.49 8.92
N ALA A 202 5.37 -18.25 8.46
CA ALA A 202 5.13 -17.44 7.27
C ALA A 202 5.70 -16.02 7.41
N LEU A 203 5.41 -15.34 8.53
CA LEU A 203 5.91 -13.99 8.78
C LEU A 203 7.44 -13.98 8.97
N ARG A 204 8.01 -14.94 9.67
CA ARG A 204 9.47 -15.06 9.78
C ARG A 204 10.15 -15.23 8.43
N TYR A 205 9.59 -16.06 7.55
CA TYR A 205 10.10 -16.22 6.18
C TYR A 205 10.15 -14.88 5.45
N VAL A 206 9.04 -14.16 5.39
CA VAL A 206 8.96 -12.86 4.69
C VAL A 206 9.88 -11.82 5.32
N CYS A 207 9.90 -11.73 6.66
CA CYS A 207 10.75 -10.79 7.38
C CYS A 207 12.25 -11.16 7.35
N SER A 208 12.63 -12.39 7.00
CA SER A 208 14.05 -12.78 6.86
C SER A 208 14.70 -12.21 5.60
N ASN A 209 13.92 -11.81 4.61
CA ASN A 209 14.43 -11.13 3.43
C ASN A 209 14.69 -9.64 3.76
N PRO A 210 15.96 -9.18 3.76
CA PRO A 210 16.30 -7.80 4.15
C PRO A 210 15.78 -6.73 3.16
N ALA A 211 15.44 -7.12 1.95
CA ALA A 211 14.89 -6.22 0.93
C ALA A 211 13.37 -6.00 1.12
N VAL A 212 12.69 -6.79 1.95
CA VAL A 212 11.30 -6.57 2.34
C VAL A 212 11.25 -5.50 3.44
N ILE A 213 10.70 -4.34 3.08
CA ILE A 213 10.62 -3.19 4.00
C ILE A 213 9.46 -3.35 4.96
N VAL A 214 8.27 -3.70 4.47
CA VAL A 214 7.08 -3.88 5.29
C VAL A 214 6.27 -5.08 4.81
N VAL A 215 5.70 -5.78 5.78
CA VAL A 215 4.78 -6.92 5.56
C VAL A 215 3.39 -6.50 5.99
N ILE A 216 2.39 -6.72 5.14
CA ILE A 216 0.99 -6.34 5.41
C ILE A 216 0.07 -7.57 5.51
N PRO A 217 0.07 -8.31 6.62
CA PRO A 217 -0.94 -9.33 6.83
C PRO A 217 -2.33 -8.70 6.93
N GLY A 218 -3.34 -9.39 6.43
CA GLY A 218 -4.74 -9.13 6.78
C GLY A 218 -5.00 -9.76 8.15
N MET A 219 -5.27 -8.96 9.13
CA MET A 219 -5.55 -9.38 10.52
C MET A 219 -7.03 -9.21 10.84
#